data_c253024f28b9471ac5dea606ffb042b9
#
_entry.id   c253024f28b9471ac5dea606ffb042b9
#
_cell.length_a   1.000
_cell.length_b   1.000
_cell.length_c   1.000
_cell.angle_alpha   90.00
_cell.angle_beta   90.00
_cell.angle_gamma   90.00
#
_symmetry.space_group_name_H-M   'P 1'
#
loop_
_entity.id
_entity.type
_entity.pdbx_description
1 polymer ?
#
loop_
_entity_poly.entity_id
_entity_poly.type
_entity_poly.pdbx_seq_one_letter_code
_entity_poly.pdbx_strand_id
1 'polypeptide(L)'
;MQPQQPLVTALINTYNYGRFLPFAINSVLNQTYKNIEIIVVDDGSTDHTQEVLERYADRVRNIRTTNGGQAQAFNVGIPLARGELLMLLDADDAWLPGKVERMVEFAAERPNAAMLYHRFQNVDASGREVGIPQPLALTDGDYRNKYVRSGGSWWSPITSVLAFRPEHIRRALPIPTYAHREGADTVLTDFCAVTAEIAALPEVLALRRLHGTNLYANGRDDRTYRSREIRESDVRRVEWRMFSLQQIMTRFGARFDINLDHNEWRITNLYWLGRASLYATLWASLRCPEHSLRDRWQRFKWVMHNKRMYR
;
A
#
# COMPACT_ATOMS: atom_id res chain seq x y z
N MET A 1 19.46 30.84 -12.61
CA MET A 1 18.16 30.58 -11.94
C MET A 1 18.27 29.22 -11.25
N GLN A 2 18.08 29.13 -9.96
CA GLN A 2 17.92 27.82 -9.33
C GLN A 2 16.69 27.14 -9.94
N PRO A 3 16.75 25.85 -10.33
CA PRO A 3 15.57 25.16 -10.83
C PRO A 3 14.48 25.24 -9.77
N GLN A 4 13.28 25.62 -10.21
CA GLN A 4 12.13 25.73 -9.31
C GLN A 4 11.89 24.33 -8.71
N GLN A 5 11.89 24.25 -7.38
CA GLN A 5 11.62 22.97 -6.69
C GLN A 5 10.21 22.48 -7.06
N PRO A 6 10.03 21.23 -7.53
CA PRO A 6 8.70 20.70 -7.88
C PRO A 6 7.75 20.72 -6.69
N LEU A 7 6.48 21.03 -6.92
CA LEU A 7 5.47 20.91 -5.88
C LEU A 7 5.24 19.44 -5.55
N VAL A 8 5.19 19.11 -4.27
CA VAL A 8 4.83 17.78 -3.77
C VAL A 8 3.48 17.85 -3.07
N THR A 9 2.58 16.92 -3.36
CA THR A 9 1.35 16.75 -2.58
C THR A 9 1.54 15.65 -1.55
N ALA A 10 1.37 15.97 -0.28
CA ALA A 10 1.19 15.00 0.79
C ALA A 10 -0.31 14.74 0.98
N LEU A 11 -0.77 13.53 0.69
CA LEU A 11 -2.16 13.11 0.88
C LEU A 11 -2.27 12.20 2.10
N ILE A 12 -2.96 12.67 3.12
CA ILE A 12 -3.24 11.94 4.36
C ILE A 12 -4.69 11.48 4.34
N ASN A 13 -4.94 10.19 4.46
CA ASN A 13 -6.27 9.64 4.67
C ASN A 13 -6.49 9.33 6.15
N THR A 14 -7.67 9.68 6.68
CA THR A 14 -8.00 9.47 8.09
C THR A 14 -9.46 9.04 8.28
N TYR A 15 -9.69 8.19 9.28
CA TYR A 15 -11.02 7.84 9.80
C TYR A 15 -10.91 7.41 11.25
N ASN A 16 -11.46 8.24 12.19
CA ASN A 16 -11.39 7.99 13.63
C ASN A 16 -9.96 7.83 14.18
N TYR A 17 -9.03 8.64 13.66
CA TYR A 17 -7.63 8.66 14.06
C TYR A 17 -7.19 10.01 14.62
N GLY A 18 -8.12 10.80 15.20
CA GLY A 18 -7.83 12.10 15.79
C GLY A 18 -6.67 12.09 16.77
N ARG A 19 -6.47 10.98 17.50
CA ARG A 19 -5.35 10.80 18.43
C ARG A 19 -3.99 10.78 17.75
N PHE A 20 -3.89 10.22 16.53
CA PHE A 20 -2.62 10.03 15.82
C PHE A 20 -2.36 11.09 14.76
N LEU A 21 -3.43 11.64 14.18
CA LEU A 21 -3.37 12.59 13.08
C LEU A 21 -2.40 13.77 13.29
N PRO A 22 -2.25 14.37 14.51
CA PRO A 22 -1.26 15.41 14.74
C PRO A 22 0.18 14.96 14.46
N PHE A 23 0.53 13.70 14.75
CA PHE A 23 1.87 13.18 14.48
C PHE A 23 2.13 13.07 12.97
N ALA A 24 1.14 12.58 12.22
CA ALA A 24 1.24 12.48 10.75
C ALA A 24 1.38 13.86 10.12
N ILE A 25 0.48 14.83 10.45
CA ILE A 25 0.54 16.20 9.92
C ILE A 25 1.86 16.88 10.28
N ASN A 26 2.29 16.81 11.53
CA ASN A 26 3.53 17.45 11.97
C ASN A 26 4.76 16.82 11.30
N SER A 27 4.75 15.51 10.98
CA SER A 27 5.83 14.87 10.26
C SER A 27 6.00 15.43 8.83
N VAL A 28 4.91 15.86 8.21
CA VAL A 28 4.95 16.55 6.90
C VAL A 28 5.37 18.01 7.04
N LEU A 29 4.81 18.75 8.02
CA LEU A 29 5.16 20.15 8.27
C LEU A 29 6.64 20.34 8.62
N ASN A 30 7.26 19.36 9.26
CA ASN A 30 8.65 19.37 9.69
C ASN A 30 9.65 18.85 8.64
N GLN A 31 9.22 18.59 7.39
CA GLN A 31 10.12 18.18 6.31
C GLN A 31 11.15 19.27 6.01
N THR A 32 12.37 18.85 5.61
CA THR A 32 13.43 19.77 5.11
C THR A 32 12.97 20.47 3.83
N TYR A 33 12.34 19.76 2.93
CA TYR A 33 11.72 20.28 1.71
C TYR A 33 10.49 21.12 2.04
N LYS A 34 10.33 22.31 1.38
CA LYS A 34 9.30 23.28 1.75
C LYS A 34 8.16 23.43 0.75
N ASN A 35 8.36 23.09 -0.52
CA ASN A 35 7.32 23.22 -1.53
C ASN A 35 6.34 22.03 -1.49
N ILE A 36 5.56 21.94 -0.41
CA ILE A 36 4.61 20.87 -0.12
C ILE A 36 3.21 21.46 0.07
N GLU A 37 2.22 20.92 -0.62
CA GLU A 37 0.82 21.08 -0.23
C GLU A 37 0.38 19.85 0.57
N ILE A 38 -0.44 20.06 1.60
CA ILE A 38 -0.97 19.00 2.45
C ILE A 38 -2.47 18.92 2.26
N ILE A 39 -2.94 17.76 1.81
CA ILE A 39 -4.37 17.44 1.69
C ILE A 39 -4.67 16.35 2.73
N VAL A 40 -5.62 16.60 3.60
CA VAL A 40 -6.16 15.61 4.53
C VAL A 40 -7.58 15.26 4.11
N VAL A 41 -7.84 13.99 3.84
CA VAL A 41 -9.20 13.50 3.55
C VAL A 41 -9.71 12.75 4.76
N ASP A 42 -10.70 13.33 5.44
CA ASP A 42 -11.45 12.71 6.52
C ASP A 42 -12.63 11.91 5.95
N ASP A 43 -12.56 10.60 6.05
CA ASP A 43 -13.57 9.67 5.57
C ASP A 43 -14.78 9.56 6.54
N GLY A 44 -15.28 10.71 7.01
CA GLY A 44 -16.47 10.79 7.84
C GLY A 44 -16.26 10.40 9.29
N SER A 45 -15.15 10.78 9.91
CA SER A 45 -14.84 10.50 11.30
C SER A 45 -15.94 10.97 12.26
N THR A 46 -16.12 10.21 13.34
CA THR A 46 -17.09 10.47 14.42
C THR A 46 -16.43 10.73 15.76
N ASP A 47 -15.09 10.64 15.84
CA ASP A 47 -14.27 11.04 16.98
C ASP A 47 -13.87 12.53 16.90
N HIS A 48 -12.91 12.97 17.70
CA HIS A 48 -12.41 14.34 17.74
C HIS A 48 -11.49 14.72 16.54
N THR A 49 -11.47 13.94 15.46
CA THR A 49 -10.63 14.21 14.26
C THR A 49 -10.87 15.60 13.68
N GLN A 50 -12.13 16.07 13.63
CA GLN A 50 -12.44 17.42 13.11
C GLN A 50 -11.87 18.53 13.99
N GLU A 51 -11.97 18.41 15.30
CA GLU A 51 -11.37 19.36 16.26
C GLU A 51 -9.85 19.44 16.09
N VAL A 52 -9.21 18.31 15.79
CA VAL A 52 -7.79 18.29 15.45
C VAL A 52 -7.53 19.05 14.16
N LEU A 53 -8.28 18.79 13.09
CA LEU A 53 -8.10 19.43 11.79
C LEU A 53 -8.30 20.94 11.83
N GLU A 54 -9.22 21.44 12.65
CA GLU A 54 -9.43 22.88 12.87
C GLU A 54 -8.15 23.58 13.36
N ARG A 55 -7.31 22.92 14.15
CA ARG A 55 -6.03 23.47 14.64
C ARG A 55 -4.97 23.61 13.55
N TYR A 56 -5.18 22.99 12.40
CA TYR A 56 -4.28 23.02 11.25
C TYR A 56 -4.89 23.70 10.02
N ALA A 57 -6.06 24.37 10.15
CA ALA A 57 -6.85 24.88 9.03
C ALA A 57 -6.10 25.87 8.11
N ASP A 58 -5.10 26.57 8.63
CA ASP A 58 -4.23 27.50 7.89
C ASP A 58 -3.07 26.80 7.12
N ARG A 59 -2.81 25.53 7.41
CA ARG A 59 -1.64 24.77 6.90
C ARG A 59 -2.00 23.54 6.12
N VAL A 60 -3.23 23.01 6.26
CA VAL A 60 -3.69 21.83 5.57
C VAL A 60 -5.03 22.08 4.87
N ARG A 61 -5.19 21.53 3.69
CA ARG A 61 -6.49 21.49 3.02
C ARG A 61 -7.27 20.29 3.53
N ASN A 62 -8.23 20.53 4.43
CA ASN A 62 -9.13 19.49 4.93
C ASN A 62 -10.31 19.28 4.00
N ILE A 63 -10.57 18.01 3.65
CA ILE A 63 -11.72 17.57 2.86
C ILE A 63 -12.45 16.49 3.66
N ARG A 64 -13.70 16.73 4.02
CA ARG A 64 -14.54 15.73 4.67
C ARG A 64 -15.45 15.05 3.65
N THR A 65 -15.56 13.74 3.72
CA THR A 65 -16.46 12.93 2.87
C THR A 65 -17.33 12.01 3.73
N THR A 66 -18.32 11.39 3.10
CA THR A 66 -19.07 10.30 3.73
C THR A 66 -18.21 9.05 3.81
N ASN A 67 -18.34 8.28 4.89
CA ASN A 67 -17.52 7.08 5.12
C ASN A 67 -17.69 6.04 4.00
N GLY A 68 -16.71 5.97 3.12
CA GLY A 68 -16.60 5.03 2.01
C GLY A 68 -15.32 4.20 2.05
N GLY A 69 -14.48 4.38 3.08
CA GLY A 69 -13.20 3.69 3.24
C GLY A 69 -12.06 4.37 2.46
N GLN A 70 -10.89 3.74 2.49
CA GLN A 70 -9.66 4.29 1.88
C GLN A 70 -9.85 4.61 0.38
N ALA A 71 -10.61 3.78 -0.37
CA ALA A 71 -10.91 4.06 -1.77
C ALA A 71 -11.66 5.38 -1.96
N GLN A 72 -12.61 5.71 -1.08
CA GLN A 72 -13.32 6.99 -1.11
C GLN A 72 -12.37 8.15 -0.86
N ALA A 73 -11.50 8.03 0.15
CA ALA A 73 -10.51 9.05 0.44
C ALA A 73 -9.56 9.29 -0.74
N PHE A 74 -9.10 8.24 -1.42
CA PHE A 74 -8.25 8.36 -2.61
C PHE A 74 -9.00 8.92 -3.82
N ASN A 75 -10.24 8.49 -4.05
CA ASN A 75 -11.07 9.01 -5.15
C ASN A 75 -11.34 10.51 -5.02
N VAL A 76 -11.41 11.03 -3.80
CA VAL A 76 -11.59 12.45 -3.52
C VAL A 76 -10.25 13.19 -3.52
N GLY A 77 -9.23 12.65 -2.85
CA GLY A 77 -7.97 13.35 -2.61
C GLY A 77 -7.04 13.40 -3.84
N ILE A 78 -6.89 12.29 -4.58
CA ILE A 78 -5.96 12.22 -5.71
C ILE A 78 -6.30 13.22 -6.85
N PRO A 79 -7.57 13.44 -7.24
CA PRO A 79 -7.91 14.46 -8.22
C PRO A 79 -7.56 15.89 -7.80
N LEU A 80 -7.52 16.17 -6.50
CA LEU A 80 -7.24 17.49 -5.93
C LEU A 80 -5.74 17.79 -5.79
N ALA A 81 -4.88 16.78 -5.91
CA ALA A 81 -3.43 16.92 -5.85
C ALA A 81 -2.91 17.75 -7.03
N ARG A 82 -2.09 18.76 -6.76
CA ARG A 82 -1.47 19.64 -7.75
C ARG A 82 0.03 19.40 -7.91
N GLY A 83 0.62 18.64 -7.00
CA GLY A 83 2.04 18.31 -7.02
C GLY A 83 2.45 17.49 -8.22
N GLU A 84 3.70 17.61 -8.63
CA GLU A 84 4.34 16.75 -9.63
C GLU A 84 4.65 15.35 -9.07
N LEU A 85 4.72 15.25 -7.75
CA LEU A 85 4.81 14.01 -7.00
C LEU A 85 3.70 13.98 -5.95
N LEU A 86 2.94 12.90 -5.90
CA LEU A 86 1.93 12.62 -4.87
C LEU A 86 2.47 11.57 -3.91
N MET A 87 2.55 11.89 -2.65
CA MET A 87 3.02 11.01 -1.59
C MET A 87 1.89 10.71 -0.61
N LEU A 88 1.66 9.43 -0.32
CA LEU A 88 0.59 8.99 0.57
C LEU A 88 1.10 8.81 2.00
N LEU A 89 0.22 9.07 2.97
CA LEU A 89 0.50 8.88 4.39
C LEU A 89 -0.76 8.44 5.13
N ASP A 90 -0.69 7.32 5.86
CA ASP A 90 -1.73 6.93 6.80
C ASP A 90 -1.67 7.79 8.07
N ALA A 91 -2.83 8.09 8.66
CA ALA A 91 -2.94 9.03 9.78
C ALA A 91 -2.26 8.57 11.08
N ASP A 92 -1.87 7.31 11.19
CA ASP A 92 -1.18 6.72 12.34
C ASP A 92 0.35 6.60 12.16
N ASP A 93 0.86 6.88 10.95
CA ASP A 93 2.28 6.79 10.60
C ASP A 93 2.97 8.17 10.62
N ALA A 94 4.29 8.18 10.38
CA ALA A 94 5.07 9.41 10.30
C ALA A 94 6.19 9.32 9.26
N TRP A 95 6.49 10.44 8.59
CA TRP A 95 7.65 10.58 7.72
C TRP A 95 8.88 11.07 8.49
N LEU A 96 10.05 10.56 8.15
CA LEU A 96 11.32 11.09 8.65
C LEU A 96 11.64 12.44 7.98
N PRO A 97 12.38 13.36 8.64
CA PRO A 97 12.55 14.75 8.16
C PRO A 97 13.21 14.76 6.79
N GLY A 98 13.96 14.25 6.19
CA GLY A 98 14.52 14.34 4.82
C GLY A 98 13.75 13.58 3.75
N LYS A 99 12.61 12.95 4.08
CA LYS A 99 11.93 12.05 3.15
C LYS A 99 11.54 12.72 1.85
N VAL A 100 10.88 13.87 1.91
CA VAL A 100 10.34 14.50 0.69
C VAL A 100 11.47 14.96 -0.23
N GLU A 101 12.51 15.56 0.31
CA GLU A 101 13.71 15.96 -0.44
C GLU A 101 14.34 14.78 -1.16
N ARG A 102 14.62 13.69 -0.42
CA ARG A 102 15.23 12.48 -0.98
C ARG A 102 14.35 11.81 -2.05
N MET A 103 13.03 11.79 -1.85
CA MET A 103 12.10 11.23 -2.85
C MET A 103 11.97 12.09 -4.09
N VAL A 104 12.09 13.42 -3.99
CA VAL A 104 12.14 14.33 -5.16
C VAL A 104 13.41 14.08 -5.97
N GLU A 105 14.58 13.99 -5.32
CA GLU A 105 15.83 13.62 -5.98
C GLU A 105 15.71 12.27 -6.67
N PHE A 106 15.22 11.26 -5.96
CA PHE A 106 15.07 9.92 -6.51
C PHE A 106 14.09 9.86 -7.69
N ALA A 107 13.01 10.66 -7.66
CA ALA A 107 12.08 10.78 -8.78
C ALA A 107 12.75 11.40 -10.02
N ALA A 108 13.69 12.32 -9.84
CA ALA A 108 14.48 12.89 -10.94
C ALA A 108 15.48 11.87 -11.52
N GLU A 109 16.08 11.02 -10.69
CA GLU A 109 16.95 9.91 -11.12
C GLU A 109 16.17 8.82 -11.90
N ARG A 110 14.84 8.71 -11.69
CA ARG A 110 13.97 7.65 -12.21
C ARG A 110 12.77 8.22 -12.98
N PRO A 111 13.01 8.93 -14.09
CA PRO A 111 11.94 9.67 -14.79
C PRO A 111 10.84 8.78 -15.37
N ASN A 112 11.11 7.51 -15.67
CA ASN A 112 10.14 6.57 -16.24
C ASN A 112 9.29 5.85 -15.19
N ALA A 113 9.68 5.92 -13.90
CA ALA A 113 8.92 5.28 -12.84
C ALA A 113 7.65 6.05 -12.52
N ALA A 114 6.49 5.41 -12.60
CA ALA A 114 5.21 6.00 -12.19
C ALA A 114 4.95 5.83 -10.70
N MET A 115 5.56 4.83 -10.09
CA MET A 115 5.51 4.56 -8.66
C MET A 115 6.93 4.48 -8.10
N LEU A 116 7.15 5.18 -7.00
CA LEU A 116 8.38 5.13 -6.22
C LEU A 116 8.03 4.74 -4.78
N TYR A 117 8.89 3.99 -4.13
CA TYR A 117 8.70 3.65 -2.72
C TYR A 117 10.04 3.41 -2.04
N HIS A 118 10.01 3.30 -0.71
CA HIS A 118 11.22 3.13 0.10
C HIS A 118 10.95 2.16 1.27
N ARG A 119 11.96 1.86 2.08
CA ARG A 119 11.82 1.09 3.31
C ARG A 119 11.20 1.92 4.43
N PHE A 120 10.61 1.22 5.40
CA PHE A 120 10.10 1.80 6.65
C PHE A 120 10.59 1.03 7.86
N GLN A 121 10.59 1.67 9.02
CA GLN A 121 10.82 1.06 10.31
C GLN A 121 9.50 0.97 11.08
N ASN A 122 9.21 -0.19 11.67
CA ASN A 122 8.10 -0.29 12.63
C ASN A 122 8.52 0.35 13.96
N VAL A 123 7.57 1.05 14.59
CA VAL A 123 7.72 1.57 15.95
C VAL A 123 6.51 1.17 16.79
N ASP A 124 6.70 0.95 18.08
CA ASP A 124 5.61 0.70 19.03
C ASP A 124 4.82 1.99 19.34
N ALA A 125 3.79 1.88 20.18
CA ALA A 125 2.99 3.02 20.60
C ALA A 125 3.79 4.13 21.32
N SER A 126 4.96 3.79 21.89
CA SER A 126 5.88 4.74 22.52
C SER A 126 6.90 5.37 21.56
N GLY A 127 6.93 4.93 20.30
CA GLY A 127 7.88 5.39 19.29
C GLY A 127 9.21 4.64 19.27
N ARG A 128 9.37 3.54 20.04
CA ARG A 128 10.57 2.71 20.00
C ARG A 128 10.54 1.79 18.79
N GLU A 129 11.68 1.62 18.13
CA GLU A 129 11.82 0.73 16.98
C GLU A 129 11.54 -0.73 17.34
N VAL A 130 10.82 -1.42 16.44
CA VAL A 130 10.43 -2.83 16.57
C VAL A 130 10.86 -3.59 15.32
N GLY A 131 11.65 -4.63 15.50
CA GLY A 131 12.13 -5.47 14.41
C GLY A 131 13.17 -4.77 13.54
N ILE A 132 13.26 -5.19 12.29
CA ILE A 132 14.18 -4.66 11.29
C ILE A 132 13.42 -3.92 10.18
N PRO A 133 14.08 -2.99 9.46
CA PRO A 133 13.44 -2.25 8.36
C PRO A 133 12.80 -3.15 7.31
N GLN A 134 11.64 -2.73 6.80
CA GLN A 134 10.85 -3.45 5.80
C GLN A 134 10.67 -2.62 4.53
N PRO A 135 10.47 -3.25 3.36
CA PRO A 135 10.60 -4.69 3.11
C PRO A 135 12.07 -5.11 3.02
N LEU A 136 12.33 -6.40 3.26
CA LEU A 136 13.69 -6.94 3.10
C LEU A 136 14.12 -6.97 1.63
N ALA A 137 13.22 -7.40 0.74
CA ALA A 137 13.43 -7.39 -0.71
C ALA A 137 12.68 -6.21 -1.34
N LEU A 138 13.33 -5.56 -2.29
CA LEU A 138 12.76 -4.45 -3.05
C LEU A 138 12.47 -4.89 -4.48
N THR A 139 11.35 -4.42 -5.03
CA THR A 139 10.96 -4.61 -6.43
C THR A 139 11.27 -3.33 -7.21
N ASP A 140 12.09 -3.42 -8.25
CA ASP A 140 12.55 -2.30 -9.05
C ASP A 140 12.47 -2.61 -10.56
N GLY A 141 12.21 -1.59 -11.39
CA GLY A 141 12.12 -1.68 -12.84
C GLY A 141 10.76 -2.15 -13.39
N ASP A 142 10.76 -2.76 -14.59
CA ASP A 142 9.56 -3.35 -15.20
C ASP A 142 9.19 -4.66 -14.51
N TYR A 143 8.08 -4.64 -13.81
CA TYR A 143 7.58 -5.79 -13.05
C TYR A 143 6.43 -6.53 -13.73
N ARG A 144 5.88 -6.02 -14.83
CA ARG A 144 4.67 -6.52 -15.49
C ARG A 144 4.66 -8.02 -15.73
N ASN A 145 5.72 -8.52 -16.38
CA ASN A 145 5.80 -9.96 -16.72
C ASN A 145 5.83 -10.85 -15.47
N LYS A 146 6.56 -10.43 -14.43
CA LYS A 146 6.62 -11.17 -13.16
C LYS A 146 5.27 -11.13 -12.45
N TYR A 147 4.62 -9.97 -12.42
CA TYR A 147 3.30 -9.78 -11.84
C TYR A 147 2.24 -10.70 -12.49
N VAL A 148 2.17 -10.71 -13.81
CA VAL A 148 1.23 -11.58 -14.56
C VAL A 148 1.51 -13.06 -14.31
N ARG A 149 2.77 -13.48 -14.36
CA ARG A 149 3.17 -14.88 -14.14
C ARG A 149 2.85 -15.38 -12.74
N SER A 150 2.91 -14.52 -11.73
CA SER A 150 2.59 -14.87 -10.35
C SER A 150 1.10 -14.80 -10.02
N GLY A 151 0.23 -14.50 -10.99
CA GLY A 151 -1.19 -14.29 -10.74
C GLY A 151 -1.46 -13.05 -9.85
N GLY A 152 -0.61 -12.01 -9.97
CA GLY A 152 -0.69 -10.80 -9.15
C GLY A 152 -0.17 -10.98 -7.71
N SER A 153 0.57 -12.06 -7.45
CA SER A 153 1.24 -12.24 -6.16
C SER A 153 2.53 -11.44 -6.13
N TRP A 154 2.58 -10.43 -5.28
CA TRP A 154 3.78 -9.66 -4.98
C TRP A 154 3.64 -8.97 -3.62
N TRP A 155 4.76 -8.53 -3.07
CA TRP A 155 4.74 -7.71 -1.87
C TRP A 155 4.39 -6.27 -2.26
N SER A 156 3.17 -5.84 -1.96
CA SER A 156 2.74 -4.45 -2.16
C SER A 156 3.29 -3.59 -1.03
N PRO A 157 3.96 -2.46 -1.34
CA PRO A 157 4.38 -1.50 -0.32
C PRO A 157 3.17 -0.94 0.46
N ILE A 158 3.39 -0.56 1.73
CA ILE A 158 2.36 0.09 2.55
C ILE A 158 2.11 1.53 2.09
N THR A 159 0.92 2.06 2.35
CA THR A 159 0.49 3.42 1.98
C THR A 159 1.57 4.48 2.26
N SER A 160 2.09 4.51 3.47
CA SER A 160 2.96 5.58 3.97
C SER A 160 4.35 5.66 3.34
N VAL A 161 4.75 4.69 2.51
CA VAL A 161 6.02 4.71 1.77
C VAL A 161 5.85 5.04 0.29
N LEU A 162 4.61 5.14 -0.20
CA LEU A 162 4.29 5.29 -1.61
C LEU A 162 4.39 6.74 -2.08
N ALA A 163 5.00 6.91 -3.24
CA ALA A 163 4.99 8.13 -4.03
C ALA A 163 4.62 7.79 -5.48
N PHE A 164 3.85 8.65 -6.12
CA PHE A 164 3.34 8.42 -7.48
C PHE A 164 3.48 9.67 -8.34
N ARG A 165 3.58 9.49 -9.66
CA ARG A 165 3.28 10.53 -10.61
C ARG A 165 1.76 10.65 -10.75
N PRO A 166 1.15 11.78 -10.35
CA PRO A 166 -0.30 11.89 -10.24
C PRO A 166 -1.04 11.65 -11.56
N GLU A 167 -0.48 12.12 -12.67
CA GLU A 167 -1.05 11.94 -14.01
C GLU A 167 -1.18 10.46 -14.38
N HIS A 168 -0.30 9.60 -13.88
CA HIS A 168 -0.36 8.17 -14.13
C HIS A 168 -1.48 7.51 -13.33
N ILE A 169 -1.52 7.73 -12.01
CA ILE A 169 -2.48 7.03 -11.14
C ILE A 169 -3.91 7.58 -11.24
N ARG A 170 -4.12 8.83 -11.69
CA ARG A 170 -5.46 9.34 -12.00
C ARG A 170 -6.19 8.46 -13.02
N ARG A 171 -5.47 7.76 -13.86
CA ARG A 171 -6.03 6.80 -14.84
C ARG A 171 -6.64 5.57 -14.15
N ALA A 172 -6.21 5.23 -12.94
CA ALA A 172 -6.80 4.14 -12.15
C ALA A 172 -8.14 4.53 -11.49
N LEU A 173 -8.47 5.81 -11.43
CA LEU A 173 -9.67 6.29 -10.76
C LEU A 173 -10.94 6.18 -11.63
N PRO A 174 -12.13 6.05 -11.05
CA PRO A 174 -12.33 5.80 -9.62
C PRO A 174 -12.02 4.37 -9.20
N ILE A 175 -11.49 4.20 -7.98
CA ILE A 175 -11.33 2.90 -7.33
C ILE A 175 -12.72 2.48 -6.80
N PRO A 176 -13.18 1.22 -7.01
CA PRO A 176 -14.46 0.76 -6.52
C PRO A 176 -14.52 0.75 -4.97
N THR A 177 -15.33 1.64 -4.39
CA THR A 177 -15.42 1.79 -2.92
C THR A 177 -16.03 0.59 -2.23
N TYR A 178 -16.98 -0.10 -2.88
CA TYR A 178 -17.60 -1.31 -2.34
C TYR A 178 -16.63 -2.49 -2.16
N ALA A 179 -15.54 -2.51 -2.95
CA ALA A 179 -14.54 -3.57 -2.94
C ALA A 179 -13.28 -3.21 -2.11
N HIS A 180 -13.00 -1.91 -1.95
CA HIS A 180 -11.75 -1.41 -1.40
C HIS A 180 -11.94 -0.37 -0.28
N ARG A 181 -12.81 -0.70 0.69
CA ARG A 181 -12.90 0.10 1.92
C ARG A 181 -11.57 0.12 2.68
N GLU A 182 -10.80 -0.96 2.54
CA GLU A 182 -9.46 -1.15 3.08
C GLU A 182 -8.53 -1.63 1.95
N GLY A 183 -7.25 -1.21 1.98
CA GLY A 183 -6.23 -1.66 1.03
C GLY A 183 -6.43 -1.13 -0.40
N ALA A 184 -7.00 0.06 -0.55
CA ALA A 184 -7.16 0.72 -1.85
C ALA A 184 -5.81 1.11 -2.49
N ASP A 185 -4.78 1.33 -1.69
CA ASP A 185 -3.39 1.51 -2.12
C ASP A 185 -2.89 0.35 -2.98
N THR A 186 -3.33 -0.88 -2.69
CA THR A 186 -2.95 -2.06 -3.48
C THR A 186 -3.47 -1.99 -4.93
N VAL A 187 -4.61 -1.34 -5.17
CA VAL A 187 -5.13 -1.13 -6.53
C VAL A 187 -4.21 -0.19 -7.32
N LEU A 188 -3.75 0.88 -6.68
CA LEU A 188 -2.82 1.85 -7.30
C LEU A 188 -1.45 1.20 -7.59
N THR A 189 -0.93 0.43 -6.64
CA THR A 189 0.36 -0.25 -6.80
C THR A 189 0.28 -1.35 -7.86
N ASP A 190 -0.81 -2.12 -7.90
CA ASP A 190 -1.04 -3.14 -8.94
C ASP A 190 -1.17 -2.49 -10.33
N PHE A 191 -1.89 -1.38 -10.43
CA PHE A 191 -2.00 -0.63 -11.69
C PHE A 191 -0.63 -0.17 -12.19
N CYS A 192 0.21 0.40 -11.31
CA CYS A 192 1.57 0.77 -11.68
C CYS A 192 2.43 -0.43 -12.05
N ALA A 193 2.33 -1.55 -11.32
CA ALA A 193 3.10 -2.77 -11.59
C ALA A 193 2.86 -3.36 -13.00
N VAL A 194 1.69 -3.11 -13.60
CA VAL A 194 1.33 -3.61 -14.93
C VAL A 194 1.40 -2.57 -16.04
N THR A 195 1.50 -1.29 -15.72
CA THR A 195 1.42 -0.21 -16.71
C THR A 195 2.66 0.68 -16.80
N ALA A 196 3.58 0.58 -15.83
CA ALA A 196 4.76 1.45 -15.75
C ALA A 196 5.92 0.76 -15.03
N GLU A 197 7.05 1.45 -14.99
CA GLU A 197 8.17 1.06 -14.12
C GLU A 197 7.90 1.44 -12.67
N ILE A 198 8.47 0.64 -11.77
CA ILE A 198 8.50 0.84 -10.32
C ILE A 198 9.92 1.20 -9.92
N ALA A 199 10.10 2.14 -9.00
CA ALA A 199 11.40 2.46 -8.45
C ALA A 199 11.43 2.29 -6.93
N ALA A 200 12.43 1.57 -6.43
CA ALA A 200 12.57 1.23 -5.03
C ALA A 200 13.86 1.79 -4.43
N LEU A 201 13.73 2.59 -3.38
CA LEU A 201 14.86 3.20 -2.67
C LEU A 201 15.18 2.39 -1.40
N PRO A 202 16.42 1.89 -1.21
CA PRO A 202 16.75 1.04 -0.05
C PRO A 202 16.99 1.83 1.26
N GLU A 203 16.39 3.01 1.38
CA GLU A 203 16.50 3.89 2.56
C GLU A 203 15.24 3.81 3.41
N VAL A 204 15.40 3.96 4.74
CA VAL A 204 14.27 4.08 5.67
C VAL A 204 13.89 5.55 5.79
N LEU A 205 12.71 5.93 5.29
CA LEU A 205 12.23 7.31 5.27
C LEU A 205 10.85 7.49 5.92
N ALA A 206 10.28 6.41 6.50
CA ALA A 206 9.03 6.48 7.24
C ALA A 206 9.04 5.54 8.46
N LEU A 207 8.22 5.89 9.44
CA LEU A 207 7.93 5.09 10.61
C LEU A 207 6.49 4.60 10.54
N ARG A 208 6.29 3.28 10.66
CA ARG A 208 4.98 2.65 10.78
C ARG A 208 4.69 2.37 12.25
N ARG A 209 3.61 2.94 12.77
CA ARG A 209 3.23 2.78 14.18
C ARG A 209 2.41 1.50 14.39
N LEU A 210 2.82 0.71 15.40
CA LEU A 210 2.09 -0.47 15.87
C LEU A 210 1.36 -0.11 17.18
N HIS A 211 0.01 -0.07 17.16
CA HIS A 211 -0.78 0.41 18.30
C HIS A 211 -2.03 -0.43 18.63
N GLY A 212 -1.99 -1.70 18.38
CA GLY A 212 -3.06 -2.62 18.79
C GLY A 212 -4.41 -2.50 18.07
N THR A 213 -4.73 -1.36 17.45
CA THR A 213 -5.92 -1.13 16.60
C THR A 213 -5.59 -1.01 15.12
N ASN A 214 -4.35 -1.21 14.70
CA ASN A 214 -3.99 -1.27 13.29
C ASN A 214 -4.73 -2.43 12.60
N LEU A 215 -5.26 -2.19 11.40
CA LEU A 215 -5.97 -3.20 10.62
C LEU A 215 -5.10 -4.43 10.30
N TYR A 216 -3.79 -4.24 10.12
CA TYR A 216 -2.85 -5.27 9.65
C TYR A 216 -1.72 -5.61 10.62
N ALA A 217 -1.61 -4.96 11.78
CA ALA A 217 -0.47 -5.10 12.68
C ALA A 217 -0.75 -5.86 13.99
N ASN A 218 -1.99 -6.20 14.28
CA ASN A 218 -2.38 -6.86 15.54
C ASN A 218 -1.95 -8.32 15.56
N GLY A 219 -0.67 -8.60 15.88
CA GLY A 219 -0.20 -9.95 16.13
C GLY A 219 -0.43 -10.96 14.99
N ARG A 220 -0.88 -10.47 13.82
CA ARG A 220 -1.19 -11.28 12.63
C ARG A 220 0.05 -11.84 11.95
N ASP A 221 1.23 -11.66 12.52
CA ASP A 221 2.43 -12.33 12.04
C ASP A 221 2.45 -13.81 12.46
N ASP A 222 1.56 -14.20 13.35
CA ASP A 222 1.32 -15.62 13.57
C ASP A 222 0.41 -16.17 12.47
N ARG A 223 1.04 -16.51 11.36
CA ARG A 223 0.46 -17.23 10.21
C ARG A 223 -0.22 -18.53 10.62
N THR A 224 -0.11 -18.91 11.88
CA THR A 224 -0.66 -20.15 12.46
C THR A 224 -2.12 -20.03 12.92
N TYR A 225 -2.64 -18.83 13.25
CA TYR A 225 -3.96 -18.69 13.91
C TYR A 225 -5.01 -17.88 13.13
N ARG A 226 -4.97 -17.90 11.78
CA ARG A 226 -6.01 -17.22 11.01
C ARG A 226 -7.31 -18.02 11.01
N SER A 227 -8.40 -17.41 11.50
CA SER A 227 -9.73 -18.01 11.44
C SER A 227 -10.17 -18.26 9.99
N ARG A 228 -11.21 -19.09 9.82
CA ARG A 228 -11.80 -19.37 8.49
C ARG A 228 -12.27 -18.07 7.83
N GLU A 229 -12.89 -17.17 8.59
CA GLU A 229 -13.40 -15.87 8.10
C GLU A 229 -12.29 -14.98 7.57
N ILE A 230 -11.13 -14.93 8.25
CA ILE A 230 -9.97 -14.16 7.79
C ILE A 230 -9.44 -14.73 6.49
N ARG A 231 -9.35 -16.06 6.34
CA ARG A 231 -8.89 -16.71 5.11
C ARG A 231 -9.82 -16.47 3.94
N GLU A 232 -11.13 -16.55 4.17
CA GLU A 232 -12.13 -16.25 3.15
C GLU A 232 -12.08 -14.76 2.75
N SER A 233 -11.84 -13.87 3.70
CA SER A 233 -11.64 -12.45 3.44
C SER A 233 -10.37 -12.20 2.61
N ASP A 234 -9.26 -12.88 2.91
CA ASP A 234 -8.01 -12.76 2.15
C ASP A 234 -8.18 -13.25 0.69
N VAL A 235 -8.90 -14.36 0.47
CA VAL A 235 -9.22 -14.84 -0.88
C VAL A 235 -10.05 -13.80 -1.64
N ARG A 236 -11.14 -13.31 -1.04
CA ARG A 236 -12.00 -12.29 -1.66
C ARG A 236 -11.22 -11.01 -1.96
N ARG A 237 -10.29 -10.60 -1.07
CA ARG A 237 -9.47 -9.41 -1.28
C ARG A 237 -8.60 -9.52 -2.52
N VAL A 238 -7.96 -10.68 -2.76
CA VAL A 238 -7.19 -10.92 -3.98
C VAL A 238 -8.09 -10.91 -5.22
N GLU A 239 -9.24 -11.56 -5.15
CA GLU A 239 -10.21 -11.64 -6.26
C GLU A 239 -10.76 -10.24 -6.62
N TRP A 240 -11.17 -9.45 -5.62
CA TRP A 240 -11.63 -8.07 -5.82
C TRP A 240 -10.53 -7.15 -6.38
N ARG A 241 -9.30 -7.30 -5.90
CA ARG A 241 -8.15 -6.55 -6.38
C ARG A 241 -7.92 -6.79 -7.88
N MET A 242 -7.89 -8.05 -8.29
CA MET A 242 -7.70 -8.42 -9.69
C MET A 242 -8.89 -8.04 -10.57
N PHE A 243 -10.11 -8.20 -10.07
CA PHE A 243 -11.31 -7.74 -10.76
C PHE A 243 -11.26 -6.20 -11.00
N SER A 244 -10.92 -5.43 -9.98
CA SER A 244 -10.80 -3.97 -10.10
C SER A 244 -9.71 -3.57 -11.10
N LEU A 245 -8.55 -4.21 -11.06
CA LEU A 245 -7.48 -3.97 -12.01
C LEU A 245 -7.93 -4.28 -13.45
N GLN A 246 -8.63 -5.37 -13.67
CA GLN A 246 -9.17 -5.74 -14.98
C GLN A 246 -10.18 -4.71 -15.48
N GLN A 247 -11.08 -4.24 -14.61
CA GLN A 247 -12.04 -3.16 -14.96
C GLN A 247 -11.31 -1.87 -15.35
N ILE A 248 -10.27 -1.49 -14.61
CA ILE A 248 -9.45 -0.32 -14.92
C ILE A 248 -8.77 -0.50 -16.29
N MET A 249 -8.11 -1.63 -16.53
CA MET A 249 -7.40 -1.90 -17.78
C MET A 249 -8.34 -1.93 -18.98
N THR A 250 -9.57 -2.45 -18.83
CA THR A 250 -10.58 -2.47 -19.87
C THR A 250 -10.98 -1.07 -20.34
N ARG A 251 -10.99 -0.07 -19.44
CA ARG A 251 -11.26 1.35 -19.81
C ARG A 251 -10.26 1.89 -20.84
N PHE A 252 -9.07 1.31 -20.91
CA PHE A 252 -8.01 1.69 -21.85
C PHE A 252 -7.93 0.76 -23.07
N GLY A 253 -8.94 -0.10 -23.29
CA GLY A 253 -8.94 -1.08 -24.37
C GLY A 253 -7.89 -2.18 -24.21
N ALA A 254 -7.25 -2.28 -23.05
CA ALA A 254 -6.26 -3.30 -22.77
C ALA A 254 -6.92 -4.54 -22.17
N ARG A 255 -6.74 -5.68 -22.84
CA ARG A 255 -7.05 -6.97 -22.21
C ARG A 255 -5.94 -7.29 -21.22
N PHE A 256 -6.33 -7.51 -19.98
CA PHE A 256 -5.45 -7.92 -18.91
C PHE A 256 -5.95 -9.27 -18.37
N ASP A 257 -5.27 -10.32 -18.76
CA ASP A 257 -5.60 -11.67 -18.34
C ASP A 257 -4.59 -12.14 -17.29
N ILE A 258 -5.08 -12.46 -16.11
CA ILE A 258 -4.29 -12.92 -14.98
C ILE A 258 -4.86 -14.24 -14.47
N ASN A 259 -4.02 -15.26 -14.42
CA ASN A 259 -4.43 -16.53 -13.87
C ASN A 259 -4.30 -16.53 -12.33
N LEU A 260 -5.42 -16.38 -11.64
CA LEU A 260 -5.48 -16.38 -10.18
C LEU A 260 -5.05 -17.70 -9.52
N ASP A 261 -5.01 -18.81 -10.27
CA ASP A 261 -4.49 -20.07 -9.76
C ASP A 261 -2.96 -20.07 -9.63
N HIS A 262 -2.30 -19.04 -10.15
CA HIS A 262 -0.88 -18.78 -9.90
C HIS A 262 -0.64 -17.88 -8.66
N ASN A 263 -1.68 -17.26 -8.09
CA ASN A 263 -1.53 -16.43 -6.92
C ASN A 263 -1.27 -17.26 -5.66
N GLU A 264 -0.03 -17.24 -5.18
CA GLU A 264 0.41 -18.04 -4.03
C GLU A 264 -0.44 -17.80 -2.79
N TRP A 265 -0.72 -16.53 -2.49
CA TRP A 265 -1.48 -16.16 -1.29
C TRP A 265 -2.93 -16.66 -1.35
N ARG A 266 -3.60 -16.48 -2.49
CA ARG A 266 -4.96 -16.97 -2.71
C ARG A 266 -5.01 -18.49 -2.62
N ILE A 267 -4.16 -19.20 -3.36
CA ILE A 267 -4.15 -20.66 -3.41
C ILE A 267 -3.79 -21.25 -2.05
N THR A 268 -2.86 -20.66 -1.29
CA THR A 268 -2.52 -21.10 0.07
C THR A 268 -3.74 -21.00 1.00
N ASN A 269 -4.47 -19.88 0.98
CA ASN A 269 -5.68 -19.75 1.78
C ASN A 269 -6.78 -20.73 1.33
N LEU A 270 -6.98 -20.93 0.02
CA LEU A 270 -7.91 -21.93 -0.51
C LEU A 270 -7.53 -23.36 -0.09
N TYR A 271 -6.24 -23.70 -0.07
CA TYR A 271 -5.77 -24.99 0.41
C TYR A 271 -6.11 -25.23 1.88
N TRP A 272 -5.90 -24.23 2.73
CA TRP A 272 -6.26 -24.34 4.14
C TRP A 272 -7.78 -24.40 4.38
N LEU A 273 -8.57 -23.79 3.50
CA LEU A 273 -10.03 -23.92 3.48
C LEU A 273 -10.52 -25.26 2.89
N GLY A 274 -9.62 -26.13 2.44
CA GLY A 274 -9.97 -27.39 1.78
C GLY A 274 -10.50 -27.24 0.35
N ARG A 275 -10.35 -26.06 -0.26
CA ARG A 275 -10.86 -25.72 -1.61
C ARG A 275 -9.78 -25.78 -2.71
N ALA A 276 -8.53 -26.03 -2.38
CA ALA A 276 -7.45 -26.22 -3.34
C ALA A 276 -6.62 -27.46 -3.01
N SER A 277 -5.97 -28.03 -4.03
CA SER A 277 -5.10 -29.19 -3.88
C SER A 277 -3.70 -28.78 -3.42
N LEU A 278 -2.99 -29.72 -2.81
CA LEU A 278 -1.58 -29.55 -2.48
C LEU A 278 -0.72 -29.26 -3.72
N TYR A 279 -1.05 -29.88 -4.84
CA TYR A 279 -0.35 -29.66 -6.10
C TYR A 279 -0.50 -28.24 -6.61
N ALA A 280 -1.72 -27.68 -6.56
CA ALA A 280 -1.96 -26.29 -6.92
C ALA A 280 -1.16 -25.31 -6.03
N THR A 281 -1.08 -25.61 -4.73
CA THR A 281 -0.30 -24.80 -3.78
C THR A 281 1.19 -24.84 -4.08
N LEU A 282 1.74 -26.01 -4.39
CA LEU A 282 3.14 -26.17 -4.79
C LEU A 282 3.43 -25.37 -6.07
N TRP A 283 2.59 -25.49 -7.08
CA TRP A 283 2.76 -24.77 -8.34
C TRP A 283 2.70 -23.25 -8.17
N ALA A 284 1.77 -22.74 -7.35
CA ALA A 284 1.69 -21.32 -7.07
C ALA A 284 2.97 -20.84 -6.35
N SER A 285 3.44 -21.57 -5.33
CA SER A 285 4.67 -21.23 -4.60
C SER A 285 5.91 -21.23 -5.50
N LEU A 286 6.03 -22.17 -6.44
CA LEU A 286 7.15 -22.23 -7.37
C LEU A 286 7.17 -21.08 -8.39
N ARG A 287 6.03 -20.45 -8.65
CA ARG A 287 5.89 -19.32 -9.60
C ARG A 287 6.02 -17.96 -8.95
N CYS A 288 6.02 -17.85 -7.62
CA CYS A 288 6.18 -16.58 -6.91
C CYS A 288 7.58 -15.98 -7.18
N PRO A 289 7.70 -14.82 -7.85
CA PRO A 289 8.98 -14.30 -8.30
C PRO A 289 9.80 -13.63 -7.21
N GLU A 290 9.20 -13.36 -6.05
CA GLU A 290 9.81 -12.60 -4.95
C GLU A 290 10.72 -13.43 -4.05
N HIS A 291 10.65 -14.75 -4.17
CA HIS A 291 11.39 -15.67 -3.30
C HIS A 291 12.40 -16.49 -4.06
N SER A 292 13.55 -16.74 -3.44
CA SER A 292 14.52 -17.75 -3.93
C SER A 292 13.86 -19.12 -3.97
N LEU A 293 14.38 -20.05 -4.80
CA LEU A 293 13.87 -21.44 -4.84
C LEU A 293 13.90 -22.10 -3.45
N ARG A 294 14.92 -21.78 -2.63
CA ARG A 294 15.02 -22.27 -1.25
C ARG A 294 13.88 -21.74 -0.38
N ASP A 295 13.58 -20.46 -0.48
CA ASP A 295 12.51 -19.84 0.33
C ASP A 295 11.13 -20.35 -0.11
N ARG A 296 10.89 -20.51 -1.43
CA ARG A 296 9.66 -21.09 -1.97
C ARG A 296 9.44 -22.51 -1.45
N TRP A 297 10.49 -23.32 -1.40
CA TRP A 297 10.43 -24.66 -0.86
C TRP A 297 10.21 -24.70 0.64
N GLN A 298 10.83 -23.82 1.41
CA GLN A 298 10.59 -23.70 2.85
C GLN A 298 9.16 -23.24 3.16
N ARG A 299 8.62 -22.27 2.42
CA ARG A 299 7.23 -21.83 2.56
C ARG A 299 6.25 -22.97 2.26
N PHE A 300 6.48 -23.71 1.18
CA PHE A 300 5.67 -24.86 0.85
C PHE A 300 5.69 -25.93 1.96
N LYS A 301 6.86 -26.29 2.49
CA LYS A 301 6.98 -27.20 3.63
C LYS A 301 6.22 -26.67 4.84
N TRP A 302 6.31 -25.39 5.12
CA TRP A 302 5.61 -24.74 6.22
C TRP A 302 4.08 -24.82 6.04
N VAL A 303 3.56 -24.55 4.86
CA VAL A 303 2.12 -24.72 4.52
C VAL A 303 1.68 -26.16 4.77
N MET A 304 2.48 -27.13 4.36
CA MET A 304 2.22 -28.55 4.58
C MET A 304 2.18 -28.94 6.05
N HIS A 305 3.20 -28.53 6.80
CA HIS A 305 3.34 -28.89 8.19
C HIS A 305 2.17 -28.37 9.03
N ASN A 306 1.73 -27.16 8.75
CA ASN A 306 0.71 -26.47 9.55
C ASN A 306 -0.74 -26.84 9.17
N LYS A 307 -0.98 -27.62 8.11
CA LYS A 307 -2.35 -28.06 7.76
C LYS A 307 -3.01 -28.89 8.87
N ARG A 308 -2.24 -29.69 9.60
CA ARG A 308 -2.78 -30.55 10.68
C ARG A 308 -3.28 -29.79 11.90
N MET A 309 -2.82 -28.56 12.12
CA MET A 309 -3.25 -27.73 13.25
C MET A 309 -4.58 -27.01 13.00
N TYR A 310 -5.17 -27.13 11.80
CA TYR A 310 -6.36 -26.40 11.37
C TYR A 310 -7.53 -27.31 10.96
N ARG A 311 -7.46 -28.61 11.28
CA ARG A 311 -8.60 -29.53 11.27
C ARG A 311 -9.23 -29.60 12.64
#